data_f960697736441c5cdc3f59f3cb775759
#
_entry.id   f960697736441c5cdc3f59f3cb775759
#
_cell.length_a   1.000
_cell.length_b   1.000
_cell.length_c   1.000
_cell.angle_alpha   90.00
_cell.angle_beta   90.00
_cell.angle_gamma   90.00
#
_symmetry.space_group_name_H-M   'P 1'
#
loop_
_entity.id
_entity.type
_entity.pdbx_description
1 polymer ?
#
loop_
_entity_poly.entity_id
_entity_poly.type
_entity_poly.pdbx_seq_one_letter_code
_entity_poly.pdbx_strand_id
1 'polypeptide(L)'
;MKVIILLLSSLISLSADQIQGRLKIALLRVSFPEGDYPGFTGSGNFLFDANDLCSNKTIDPGPHDKNFFQSQLVAVNNYFENVSYGAFGIDTTYSTIFPKNNQDSYLIDQRMNYYNELGKENDHEKRITELLKDAVVAAYARDSIDLGSFDLVAVIHPGLGQDFDLPFLDPTPEDIPSTYVDENMVNMYFKDEIRSGNSIINKGIILPESQNIAIMDEALASAINSPCDLQFSVTGTWALMIGFAIGLPPLWELDSGASGVGIFALMDQGSNNLRGIVPSRPNPWTRIYAGWEKPTII
;
A
#
# COMPACT_ATOMS: atom_id res chain seq x y z
N MET A 1 61.05 -17.41 8.24
CA MET A 1 60.17 -17.24 7.07
C MET A 1 58.85 -16.74 7.57
N LYS A 2 58.59 -15.40 7.47
CA LYS A 2 57.33 -14.79 7.92
C LYS A 2 56.35 -14.80 6.74
N VAL A 3 55.26 -15.54 6.88
CA VAL A 3 54.15 -15.54 5.92
C VAL A 3 53.31 -14.29 6.16
N ILE A 4 53.31 -13.34 5.26
CA ILE A 4 52.44 -12.18 5.26
C ILE A 4 51.13 -12.63 4.59
N ILE A 5 50.07 -12.79 5.38
CA ILE A 5 48.71 -12.99 4.87
C ILE A 5 48.18 -11.61 4.50
N LEU A 6 48.13 -11.31 3.19
CA LEU A 6 47.38 -10.18 2.65
C LEU A 6 45.88 -10.54 2.69
N LEU A 7 45.18 -9.98 3.67
CA LEU A 7 43.72 -9.90 3.64
C LEU A 7 43.32 -8.88 2.57
N LEU A 8 42.97 -9.36 1.37
CA LEU A 8 42.21 -8.58 0.42
C LEU A 8 40.77 -8.44 0.98
N SER A 9 40.50 -7.31 1.63
CA SER A 9 39.14 -6.88 1.86
C SER A 9 38.53 -6.49 0.51
N SER A 10 37.78 -7.41 -0.11
CA SER A 10 36.89 -7.06 -1.22
C SER A 10 35.82 -6.12 -0.65
N LEU A 11 35.98 -4.83 -0.88
CA LEU A 11 34.91 -3.86 -0.80
C LEU A 11 33.87 -4.26 -1.86
N ILE A 12 32.88 -5.04 -1.44
CA ILE A 12 31.64 -5.18 -2.20
C ILE A 12 31.01 -3.79 -2.14
N SER A 13 31.21 -3.00 -3.17
CA SER A 13 30.41 -1.81 -3.40
C SER A 13 29.00 -2.31 -3.74
N LEU A 14 28.11 -2.34 -2.75
CA LEU A 14 26.68 -2.38 -3.02
C LEU A 14 26.34 -1.04 -3.73
N SER A 15 26.50 -1.01 -5.05
CA SER A 15 25.85 0.00 -5.85
C SER A 15 24.38 -0.42 -5.94
N ALA A 16 23.55 0.02 -5.00
CA ALA A 16 22.12 0.04 -5.22
C ALA A 16 21.89 0.88 -6.49
N ASP A 17 21.10 0.36 -7.43
CA ASP A 17 20.63 1.15 -8.55
C ASP A 17 19.93 2.38 -7.97
N GLN A 18 20.31 3.58 -8.41
CA GLN A 18 19.75 4.81 -7.85
C GLN A 18 18.26 4.86 -8.15
N ILE A 19 17.43 4.98 -7.11
CA ILE A 19 15.98 5.13 -7.25
C ILE A 19 15.69 6.55 -7.71
N GLN A 20 15.42 6.70 -9.01
CA GLN A 20 15.23 8.00 -9.67
C GLN A 20 14.07 7.97 -10.65
N GLY A 21 13.59 9.15 -11.02
CA GLY A 21 12.61 9.32 -12.10
C GLY A 21 11.17 9.48 -11.59
N ARG A 22 10.22 9.19 -12.47
CA ARG A 22 8.80 9.37 -12.23
C ARG A 22 8.06 8.06 -12.45
N LEU A 23 7.43 7.55 -11.40
CA LEU A 23 6.68 6.29 -11.40
C LEU A 23 5.27 6.52 -11.96
N LYS A 24 4.89 5.77 -12.98
CA LYS A 24 3.52 5.76 -13.53
C LYS A 24 2.73 4.62 -12.89
N ILE A 25 1.64 4.93 -12.22
CA ILE A 25 0.83 3.97 -11.48
C ILE A 25 -0.55 3.83 -12.12
N ALA A 26 -0.99 2.60 -12.37
CA ALA A 26 -2.38 2.28 -12.62
C ALA A 26 -3.06 1.91 -11.31
N LEU A 27 -4.03 2.70 -10.88
CA LEU A 27 -4.80 2.43 -9.66
C LEU A 27 -6.14 1.81 -10.05
N LEU A 28 -6.36 0.56 -9.68
CA LEU A 28 -7.58 -0.21 -9.95
C LEU A 28 -8.46 -0.21 -8.71
N ARG A 29 -9.59 0.47 -8.74
CA ARG A 29 -10.60 0.40 -7.68
C ARG A 29 -11.44 -0.84 -7.88
N VAL A 30 -11.44 -1.74 -6.91
CA VAL A 30 -12.24 -2.96 -6.93
C VAL A 30 -13.39 -2.88 -5.94
N SER A 31 -14.47 -3.63 -6.20
CA SER A 31 -15.55 -3.86 -5.26
C SER A 31 -15.85 -5.35 -5.20
N PHE A 32 -16.58 -5.76 -4.16
CA PHE A 32 -16.91 -7.15 -3.91
C PHE A 32 -18.42 -7.34 -3.88
N PRO A 33 -18.92 -8.59 -4.03
CA PRO A 33 -20.34 -8.87 -3.85
C PRO A 33 -20.84 -8.32 -2.51
N GLU A 34 -21.91 -7.55 -2.59
CA GLU A 34 -22.53 -6.91 -1.43
C GLU A 34 -23.01 -7.95 -0.43
N GLY A 35 -22.77 -7.71 0.85
CA GLY A 35 -23.22 -8.59 1.90
C GLY A 35 -22.83 -8.07 3.29
N ASP A 36 -23.67 -8.38 4.25
CA ASP A 36 -23.40 -8.15 5.67
C ASP A 36 -22.70 -9.41 6.22
N TYR A 37 -21.39 -9.41 6.08
CA TYR A 37 -20.55 -10.51 6.58
C TYR A 37 -19.78 -10.02 7.80
N PRO A 38 -19.87 -10.74 8.93
CA PRO A 38 -19.01 -10.43 10.06
C PRO A 38 -17.56 -10.70 9.71
N GLY A 39 -16.64 -9.88 10.21
CA GLY A 39 -15.20 -10.10 10.11
C GLY A 39 -14.47 -9.16 9.19
N PHE A 40 -15.14 -8.34 8.37
CA PHE A 40 -14.50 -7.28 7.60
C PHE A 40 -15.32 -5.97 7.60
N THR A 41 -14.66 -4.88 7.32
CA THR A 41 -15.22 -3.52 7.35
C THR A 41 -16.03 -3.21 6.09
N GLY A 42 -17.22 -2.63 6.29
CA GLY A 42 -18.06 -2.13 5.19
C GLY A 42 -18.89 -3.22 4.50
N SER A 43 -19.40 -2.89 3.31
CA SER A 43 -20.33 -3.74 2.55
C SER A 43 -19.72 -4.38 1.30
N GLY A 44 -18.42 -4.18 1.08
CA GLY A 44 -17.76 -4.54 -0.18
C GLY A 44 -17.75 -3.42 -1.23
N ASN A 45 -18.33 -2.26 -0.91
CA ASN A 45 -18.36 -1.06 -1.76
C ASN A 45 -17.66 0.12 -1.09
N PHE A 46 -17.18 1.07 -1.90
CA PHE A 46 -16.57 2.31 -1.40
C PHE A 46 -17.57 3.22 -0.70
N LEU A 47 -17.08 4.01 0.25
CA LEU A 47 -17.85 5.06 0.93
C LEU A 47 -18.02 6.26 0.00
N PHE A 48 -19.17 6.39 -0.64
CA PHE A 48 -19.47 7.52 -1.52
C PHE A 48 -20.25 8.66 -0.84
N ASP A 49 -20.70 8.45 0.38
CA ASP A 49 -21.35 9.49 1.17
C ASP A 49 -20.32 10.21 2.03
N ALA A 50 -20.55 11.52 2.24
CA ALA A 50 -19.75 12.29 3.17
C ALA A 50 -20.12 11.88 4.60
N ASN A 51 -19.15 11.38 5.35
CA ASN A 51 -19.29 11.14 6.78
C ASN A 51 -18.53 12.22 7.54
N ASP A 52 -19.25 12.97 8.36
CA ASP A 52 -18.71 14.11 9.12
C ASP A 52 -18.78 13.87 10.65
N LEU A 53 -18.54 12.62 11.06
CA LEU A 53 -18.60 12.21 12.47
C LEU A 53 -17.74 13.10 13.38
N CYS A 54 -16.59 13.54 12.87
CA CYS A 54 -15.64 14.38 13.61
C CYS A 54 -15.64 15.85 13.16
N SER A 55 -16.66 16.26 12.43
CA SER A 55 -16.81 17.61 11.86
C SER A 55 -15.59 17.99 10.99
N ASN A 56 -15.19 19.24 11.00
CA ASN A 56 -14.03 19.71 10.22
C ASN A 56 -12.66 19.13 10.65
N LYS A 57 -12.65 18.15 11.56
CA LYS A 57 -11.46 17.41 12.01
C LYS A 57 -11.43 15.99 11.49
N THR A 58 -12.39 15.59 10.67
CA THR A 58 -12.39 14.26 10.06
C THR A 58 -11.19 14.13 9.14
N ILE A 59 -10.38 13.10 9.37
CA ILE A 59 -9.24 12.74 8.53
C ILE A 59 -9.79 11.89 7.38
N ASP A 60 -9.33 12.17 6.16
CA ASP A 60 -9.76 11.47 4.95
C ASP A 60 -11.29 11.31 4.87
N PRO A 61 -12.06 12.43 4.90
CA PRO A 61 -13.52 12.34 4.84
C PRO A 61 -14.00 11.82 3.48
N GLY A 62 -15.14 11.13 3.47
CA GLY A 62 -15.81 10.78 2.20
C GLY A 62 -16.26 12.02 1.41
N PRO A 63 -16.64 11.86 0.14
CA PRO A 63 -16.73 10.60 -0.59
C PRO A 63 -15.37 10.06 -1.05
N HIS A 64 -15.18 8.76 -0.94
CA HIS A 64 -13.95 8.11 -1.41
C HIS A 64 -14.09 7.72 -2.89
N ASP A 65 -14.24 8.74 -3.70
CA ASP A 65 -14.38 8.64 -5.14
C ASP A 65 -13.00 8.75 -5.86
N LYS A 66 -13.01 8.80 -7.18
CA LYS A 66 -11.79 8.97 -7.97
C LYS A 66 -11.00 10.22 -7.57
N ASN A 67 -11.66 11.33 -7.20
CA ASN A 67 -10.97 12.57 -6.85
C ASN A 67 -10.27 12.45 -5.50
N PHE A 68 -10.85 11.71 -4.55
CA PHE A 68 -10.19 11.39 -3.29
C PHE A 68 -8.86 10.66 -3.55
N PHE A 69 -8.89 9.57 -4.32
CA PHE A 69 -7.67 8.81 -4.62
C PHE A 69 -6.66 9.59 -5.46
N GLN A 70 -7.14 10.50 -6.33
CA GLN A 70 -6.25 11.42 -7.06
C GLN A 70 -5.53 12.37 -6.08
N SER A 71 -6.22 12.83 -5.05
CA SER A 71 -5.63 13.69 -4.01
C SER A 71 -4.60 12.94 -3.17
N GLN A 72 -4.86 11.67 -2.81
CA GLN A 72 -3.89 10.81 -2.14
C GLN A 72 -2.63 10.60 -2.98
N LEU A 73 -2.80 10.34 -4.30
CA LEU A 73 -1.67 10.20 -5.21
C LEU A 73 -0.79 11.46 -5.27
N VAL A 74 -1.41 12.64 -5.30
CA VAL A 74 -0.69 13.92 -5.26
C VAL A 74 0.02 14.12 -3.92
N ALA A 75 -0.62 13.78 -2.80
CA ALA A 75 -0.02 13.90 -1.47
C ALA A 75 1.23 13.01 -1.35
N VAL A 76 1.15 11.76 -1.81
CA VAL A 76 2.28 10.83 -1.79
C VAL A 76 3.38 11.23 -2.80
N ASN A 77 3.02 11.80 -3.97
CA ASN A 77 4.03 12.39 -4.86
C ASN A 77 4.81 13.50 -4.16
N ASN A 78 4.10 14.44 -3.52
CA ASN A 78 4.75 15.55 -2.80
C ASN A 78 5.66 15.05 -1.67
N TYR A 79 5.23 13.98 -0.99
CA TYR A 79 6.07 13.32 0.01
C TYR A 79 7.37 12.80 -0.61
N PHE A 80 7.31 11.99 -1.66
CA PHE A 80 8.51 11.42 -2.29
C PHE A 80 9.41 12.47 -2.92
N GLU A 81 8.87 13.47 -3.59
CA GLU A 81 9.67 14.61 -4.11
C GLU A 81 10.45 15.30 -2.99
N ASN A 82 9.81 15.52 -1.84
CA ASN A 82 10.46 16.15 -0.71
C ASN A 82 11.58 15.30 -0.10
N VAL A 83 11.30 14.01 0.19
CA VAL A 83 12.26 13.14 0.89
C VAL A 83 13.42 12.68 0.01
N SER A 84 13.24 12.66 -1.31
CA SER A 84 14.25 12.31 -2.30
C SER A 84 15.00 13.52 -2.86
N TYR A 85 14.70 14.73 -2.39
CA TYR A 85 15.22 15.99 -2.93
C TYR A 85 14.95 16.16 -4.43
N GLY A 86 13.79 15.70 -4.89
CA GLY A 86 13.36 15.74 -6.29
C GLY A 86 13.90 14.64 -7.19
N ALA A 87 14.72 13.72 -6.65
CA ALA A 87 15.27 12.61 -7.44
C ALA A 87 14.20 11.62 -7.88
N PHE A 88 13.20 11.37 -7.03
CA PHE A 88 12.08 10.45 -7.30
C PHE A 88 10.74 11.13 -7.03
N GLY A 89 9.71 10.69 -7.75
CA GLY A 89 8.32 11.09 -7.55
C GLY A 89 7.37 10.22 -8.36
N ILE A 90 6.08 10.55 -8.28
CA ILE A 90 5.03 9.88 -9.05
C ILE A 90 4.64 10.79 -10.21
N ASP A 91 4.50 10.24 -11.40
CA ASP A 91 3.97 10.97 -12.53
C ASP A 91 2.44 11.09 -12.40
N THR A 92 1.97 12.13 -11.74
CA THR A 92 0.54 12.35 -11.51
C THR A 92 -0.24 12.71 -12.78
N THR A 93 0.44 12.98 -13.89
CA THR A 93 -0.20 13.26 -15.18
C THR A 93 -0.52 11.97 -15.93
N TYR A 94 0.40 11.00 -15.91
CA TYR A 94 0.24 9.74 -16.59
C TYR A 94 -0.28 8.62 -15.70
N SER A 95 -0.12 8.71 -14.36
CA SER A 95 -0.79 7.80 -13.44
C SER A 95 -2.30 7.96 -13.54
N THR A 96 -3.02 6.85 -13.56
CA THR A 96 -4.45 6.86 -13.86
C THR A 96 -5.22 6.00 -12.89
N ILE A 97 -6.36 6.53 -12.42
CA ILE A 97 -7.30 5.82 -11.57
C ILE A 97 -8.40 5.23 -12.43
N PHE A 98 -8.57 3.95 -12.33
CA PHE A 98 -9.58 3.17 -13.03
C PHE A 98 -10.63 2.60 -12.06
N PRO A 99 -11.88 2.41 -12.51
CA PRO A 99 -12.47 2.92 -13.75
C PRO A 99 -12.41 4.45 -13.86
N LYS A 100 -12.54 4.99 -15.07
CA LYS A 100 -12.45 6.44 -15.29
C LYS A 100 -13.63 7.23 -14.72
N ASN A 101 -14.79 6.59 -14.54
CA ASN A 101 -15.96 7.18 -13.90
C ASN A 101 -15.68 7.45 -12.42
N ASN A 102 -16.31 8.51 -11.88
CA ASN A 102 -15.97 9.00 -10.55
C ASN A 102 -16.31 8.00 -9.45
N GLN A 103 -17.55 7.54 -9.38
CA GLN A 103 -18.05 6.59 -8.38
C GLN A 103 -18.26 5.20 -9.00
N ASP A 104 -17.17 4.55 -9.42
CA ASP A 104 -17.21 3.28 -10.10
C ASP A 104 -16.02 2.40 -9.68
N SER A 105 -16.18 1.09 -9.79
CA SER A 105 -15.18 0.08 -9.41
C SER A 105 -15.32 -1.16 -10.27
N TYR A 106 -14.32 -2.03 -10.27
CA TYR A 106 -14.38 -3.35 -10.90
C TYR A 106 -14.91 -4.37 -9.91
N LEU A 107 -16.07 -4.94 -10.17
CA LEU A 107 -16.62 -5.99 -9.32
C LEU A 107 -15.77 -7.26 -9.45
N ILE A 108 -15.30 -7.75 -8.32
CA ILE A 108 -14.60 -9.03 -8.17
C ILE A 108 -15.62 -10.10 -7.79
N ASP A 109 -15.46 -11.32 -8.31
CA ASP A 109 -16.43 -12.41 -8.08
C ASP A 109 -16.39 -12.97 -6.66
N GLN A 110 -15.21 -12.96 -6.01
CA GLN A 110 -15.02 -13.44 -4.66
C GLN A 110 -15.50 -12.40 -3.63
N ARG A 111 -15.88 -12.87 -2.44
CA ARG A 111 -16.15 -11.99 -1.30
C ARG A 111 -14.86 -11.35 -0.78
N MET A 112 -14.96 -10.18 -0.16
CA MET A 112 -13.81 -9.47 0.37
C MET A 112 -12.99 -10.33 1.36
N ASN A 113 -13.65 -10.96 2.34
CA ASN A 113 -12.98 -11.78 3.34
C ASN A 113 -12.32 -13.06 2.79
N TYR A 114 -12.64 -13.49 1.56
CA TYR A 114 -11.93 -14.61 0.92
C TYR A 114 -10.42 -14.35 0.85
N TYR A 115 -10.02 -13.10 0.66
CA TYR A 115 -8.61 -12.75 0.48
C TYR A 115 -7.81 -12.69 1.79
N ASN A 116 -8.49 -12.62 2.96
CA ASN A 116 -7.89 -12.67 4.30
C ASN A 116 -8.76 -13.47 5.29
N GLU A 117 -9.22 -14.66 4.91
CA GLU A 117 -10.11 -15.49 5.70
C GLU A 117 -9.39 -16.07 6.93
N LEU A 118 -9.98 -15.92 8.10
CA LEU A 118 -9.49 -16.55 9.33
C LEU A 118 -9.39 -18.06 9.20
N GLY A 119 -8.32 -18.63 9.75
CA GLY A 119 -8.04 -20.06 9.68
C GLY A 119 -7.45 -20.52 8.33
N LYS A 120 -7.09 -19.59 7.46
CA LYS A 120 -6.47 -19.82 6.15
C LYS A 120 -5.12 -19.14 6.00
N GLU A 121 -4.41 -18.95 7.09
CA GLU A 121 -3.12 -18.23 7.13
C GLU A 121 -2.08 -18.82 6.17
N ASN A 122 -2.12 -20.14 5.93
CA ASN A 122 -1.23 -20.82 4.97
C ASN A 122 -1.51 -20.47 3.50
N ASP A 123 -2.71 -19.98 3.19
CA ASP A 123 -3.12 -19.59 1.84
C ASP A 123 -3.08 -18.07 1.66
N HIS A 124 -2.74 -17.30 2.69
CA HIS A 124 -2.84 -15.85 2.72
C HIS A 124 -2.09 -15.17 1.58
N GLU A 125 -0.78 -15.45 1.42
CA GLU A 125 0.02 -14.86 0.34
C GLU A 125 -0.55 -15.18 -1.04
N LYS A 126 -1.01 -16.43 -1.24
CA LYS A 126 -1.63 -16.84 -2.51
C LYS A 126 -2.90 -16.03 -2.78
N ARG A 127 -3.77 -15.86 -1.77
CA ARG A 127 -5.04 -15.17 -1.93
C ARG A 127 -4.86 -13.67 -2.15
N ILE A 128 -3.90 -13.05 -1.48
CA ILE A 128 -3.53 -11.64 -1.74
C ILE A 128 -2.97 -11.48 -3.16
N THR A 129 -2.13 -12.40 -3.61
CA THR A 129 -1.64 -12.40 -5.00
C THR A 129 -2.78 -12.64 -6.00
N GLU A 130 -3.77 -13.46 -5.64
CA GLU A 130 -4.98 -13.70 -6.44
C GLU A 130 -5.83 -12.42 -6.56
N LEU A 131 -5.92 -11.60 -5.52
CA LEU A 131 -6.62 -10.30 -5.60
C LEU A 131 -6.00 -9.39 -6.67
N LEU A 132 -4.67 -9.33 -6.76
CA LEU A 132 -4.00 -8.61 -7.85
C LEU A 132 -4.40 -9.17 -9.22
N LYS A 133 -4.40 -10.50 -9.36
CA LYS A 133 -4.82 -11.17 -10.61
C LYS A 133 -6.27 -10.84 -10.97
N ASP A 134 -7.18 -10.98 -10.02
CA ASP A 134 -8.62 -10.78 -10.24
C ASP A 134 -8.91 -9.32 -10.63
N ALA A 135 -8.25 -8.36 -9.98
CA ALA A 135 -8.36 -6.95 -10.31
C ALA A 135 -7.88 -6.64 -11.75
N VAL A 136 -6.72 -7.20 -12.14
CA VAL A 136 -6.16 -7.03 -13.48
C VAL A 136 -7.09 -7.65 -14.53
N VAL A 137 -7.60 -8.86 -14.26
CA VAL A 137 -8.53 -9.57 -15.17
C VAL A 137 -9.84 -8.80 -15.34
N ALA A 138 -10.44 -8.34 -14.24
CA ALA A 138 -11.69 -7.57 -14.27
C ALA A 138 -11.51 -6.24 -15.01
N ALA A 139 -10.42 -5.52 -14.79
CA ALA A 139 -10.12 -4.27 -15.48
C ALA A 139 -9.92 -4.47 -17.00
N TYR A 140 -9.20 -5.53 -17.38
CA TYR A 140 -8.99 -5.84 -18.78
C TYR A 140 -10.29 -6.32 -19.46
N ALA A 141 -11.05 -7.18 -18.80
CA ALA A 141 -12.30 -7.71 -19.35
C ALA A 141 -13.33 -6.60 -19.62
N ARG A 142 -13.41 -5.59 -18.76
CA ARG A 142 -14.39 -4.51 -18.90
C ARG A 142 -13.93 -3.37 -19.79
N ASP A 143 -12.71 -2.89 -19.60
CA ASP A 143 -12.24 -1.63 -20.20
C ASP A 143 -11.06 -1.84 -21.17
N SER A 144 -10.57 -3.06 -21.35
CA SER A 144 -9.43 -3.42 -22.23
C SER A 144 -8.18 -2.55 -21.99
N ILE A 145 -7.88 -2.28 -20.72
CA ILE A 145 -6.77 -1.40 -20.32
C ILE A 145 -5.45 -2.09 -20.60
N ASP A 146 -4.51 -1.42 -21.25
CA ASP A 146 -3.12 -1.85 -21.34
C ASP A 146 -2.34 -1.43 -20.09
N LEU A 147 -2.30 -2.31 -19.10
CA LEU A 147 -1.56 -2.06 -17.85
C LEU A 147 -0.04 -2.14 -18.01
N GLY A 148 0.46 -2.72 -19.10
CA GLY A 148 1.89 -2.77 -19.40
C GLY A 148 2.52 -1.41 -19.71
N SER A 149 1.71 -0.37 -19.90
CA SER A 149 2.18 1.01 -20.08
C SER A 149 2.48 1.73 -18.76
N PHE A 150 2.18 1.09 -17.62
CA PHE A 150 2.45 1.59 -16.27
C PHE A 150 3.61 0.83 -15.63
N ASP A 151 4.29 1.49 -14.69
CA ASP A 151 5.43 0.92 -13.97
C ASP A 151 4.99 0.09 -12.75
N LEU A 152 3.77 0.38 -12.23
CA LEU A 152 3.19 -0.28 -11.06
C LEU A 152 1.67 -0.35 -11.19
N VAL A 153 1.10 -1.48 -10.79
CA VAL A 153 -0.34 -1.65 -10.58
C VAL A 153 -0.64 -1.56 -9.08
N ALA A 154 -1.58 -0.70 -8.71
CA ALA A 154 -2.13 -0.59 -7.37
C ALA A 154 -3.59 -1.02 -7.38
N VAL A 155 -3.98 -1.96 -6.53
CA VAL A 155 -5.36 -2.36 -6.30
C VAL A 155 -5.85 -1.66 -5.05
N ILE A 156 -6.97 -0.94 -5.15
CA ILE A 156 -7.61 -0.28 -4.01
C ILE A 156 -8.89 -1.05 -3.70
N HIS A 157 -8.99 -1.57 -2.50
CA HIS A 157 -10.19 -2.26 -2.01
C HIS A 157 -11.01 -1.39 -1.06
N PRO A 158 -12.33 -1.59 -0.93
CA PRO A 158 -13.17 -0.91 0.04
C PRO A 158 -12.78 -1.25 1.47
N GLY A 159 -13.21 -0.41 2.40
CA GLY A 159 -13.05 -0.65 3.82
C GLY A 159 -11.68 -0.29 4.39
N LEU A 160 -11.42 -0.77 5.59
CA LEU A 160 -10.14 -0.60 6.29
C LEU A 160 -9.09 -1.59 5.79
N GLY A 161 -7.81 -1.25 6.02
CA GLY A 161 -6.71 -2.19 5.92
C GLY A 161 -6.45 -2.89 7.25
N GLN A 162 -6.15 -4.19 7.22
CA GLN A 162 -5.68 -4.97 8.37
C GLN A 162 -4.22 -4.65 8.70
N ASP A 163 -3.89 -3.35 8.78
CA ASP A 163 -2.52 -2.87 9.00
C ASP A 163 -2.24 -2.57 10.48
N PHE A 164 -3.29 -2.58 11.31
CA PHE A 164 -3.22 -2.37 12.74
C PHE A 164 -3.87 -3.55 13.45
N ASP A 165 -3.05 -4.42 14.02
CA ASP A 165 -3.53 -5.46 14.89
C ASP A 165 -3.85 -4.85 16.28
N LEU A 166 -5.12 -4.91 16.67
CA LEU A 166 -5.58 -4.64 18.02
C LEU A 166 -5.85 -5.98 18.72
N PRO A 167 -4.84 -6.64 19.28
CA PRO A 167 -4.98 -7.99 19.82
C PRO A 167 -6.19 -8.08 20.76
N PHE A 168 -7.09 -9.03 20.51
CA PHE A 168 -8.32 -9.31 21.26
C PHE A 168 -9.45 -8.25 21.15
N LEU A 169 -9.25 -7.17 20.38
CA LEU A 169 -10.23 -6.09 20.26
C LEU A 169 -10.61 -5.77 18.81
N ASP A 170 -10.02 -6.45 17.84
CA ASP A 170 -10.31 -6.24 16.44
C ASP A 170 -11.63 -6.89 16.04
N PRO A 171 -12.68 -6.12 15.70
CA PRO A 171 -13.96 -6.65 15.28
C PRO A 171 -13.95 -7.14 13.82
N THR A 172 -12.95 -6.76 13.03
CA THR A 172 -12.88 -7.01 11.59
C THR A 172 -11.54 -7.63 11.15
N PRO A 173 -11.16 -8.77 11.75
CA PRO A 173 -9.84 -9.40 11.52
C PRO A 173 -9.67 -10.00 10.12
N GLU A 174 -10.71 -9.99 9.30
CA GLU A 174 -10.69 -10.43 7.90
C GLU A 174 -10.60 -9.27 6.90
N ASP A 175 -10.33 -8.04 7.38
CA ASP A 175 -9.97 -6.93 6.51
C ASP A 175 -8.68 -7.25 5.74
N ILE A 176 -8.59 -6.77 4.50
CA ILE A 176 -7.44 -7.07 3.63
C ILE A 176 -6.25 -6.20 4.02
N PRO A 177 -5.07 -6.77 4.37
CA PRO A 177 -3.90 -5.97 4.72
C PRO A 177 -3.27 -5.32 3.50
N SER A 178 -2.69 -4.14 3.72
CA SER A 178 -1.83 -3.50 2.73
C SER A 178 -0.63 -4.37 2.43
N THR A 179 -0.42 -4.70 1.15
CA THR A 179 0.60 -5.67 0.77
C THR A 179 1.33 -5.25 -0.49
N TYR A 180 2.64 -5.36 -0.49
CA TYR A 180 3.43 -5.37 -1.71
C TYR A 180 3.52 -6.80 -2.24
N VAL A 181 2.81 -7.07 -3.31
CA VAL A 181 2.88 -8.32 -4.07
C VAL A 181 4.09 -8.24 -4.97
N ASP A 182 5.15 -8.92 -4.61
CA ASP A 182 6.41 -8.91 -5.35
C ASP A 182 6.45 -9.96 -6.47
N GLU A 183 7.51 -9.92 -7.26
CA GLU A 183 7.70 -10.85 -8.37
C GLU A 183 7.85 -12.31 -7.91
N ASN A 184 8.37 -12.56 -6.71
CA ASN A 184 8.51 -13.91 -6.18
C ASN A 184 7.15 -14.51 -5.86
N MET A 185 6.25 -13.74 -5.22
CA MET A 185 4.87 -14.14 -4.94
C MET A 185 4.12 -14.43 -6.24
N VAL A 186 4.21 -13.54 -7.23
CA VAL A 186 3.56 -13.74 -8.54
C VAL A 186 4.10 -15.00 -9.22
N ASN A 187 5.42 -15.19 -9.27
CA ASN A 187 6.02 -16.36 -9.90
C ASN A 187 5.71 -17.67 -9.16
N MET A 188 5.55 -17.61 -7.84
CA MET A 188 5.24 -18.79 -7.03
C MET A 188 3.81 -19.28 -7.27
N TYR A 189 2.84 -18.37 -7.34
CA TYR A 189 1.42 -18.73 -7.35
C TYR A 189 0.75 -18.62 -8.72
N PHE A 190 1.15 -17.64 -9.54
CA PHE A 190 0.46 -17.29 -10.78
C PHE A 190 1.43 -16.92 -11.91
N LYS A 191 2.52 -17.66 -12.05
CA LYS A 191 3.53 -17.41 -13.08
C LYS A 191 2.91 -17.24 -14.47
N ASP A 192 3.17 -16.07 -15.09
CA ASP A 192 2.69 -15.72 -16.44
C ASP A 192 1.14 -15.67 -16.60
N GLU A 193 0.37 -15.80 -15.51
CA GLU A 193 -1.09 -15.80 -15.57
C GLU A 193 -1.71 -14.42 -15.37
N ILE A 194 -1.01 -13.50 -14.65
CA ILE A 194 -1.54 -12.15 -14.42
C ILE A 194 -1.27 -11.32 -15.68
N ARG A 195 -2.29 -11.19 -16.51
CA ARG A 195 -2.16 -10.56 -17.83
C ARG A 195 -3.18 -9.45 -18.06
N SER A 196 -2.69 -8.36 -18.64
CA SER A 196 -3.50 -7.30 -19.22
C SER A 196 -3.23 -7.28 -20.74
N GLY A 197 -4.06 -7.98 -21.51
CA GLY A 197 -3.80 -8.22 -22.91
C GLY A 197 -2.53 -9.03 -23.15
N ASN A 198 -1.56 -8.44 -23.86
CA ASN A 198 -0.27 -9.06 -24.12
C ASN A 198 0.77 -8.80 -23.00
N SER A 199 0.48 -7.90 -22.09
CA SER A 199 1.40 -7.50 -21.03
C SER A 199 1.27 -8.42 -19.81
N ILE A 200 2.41 -8.84 -19.25
CA ILE A 200 2.48 -9.60 -17.98
C ILE A 200 2.66 -8.61 -16.84
N ILE A 201 1.86 -8.77 -15.80
CA ILE A 201 1.96 -7.99 -14.57
C ILE A 201 2.64 -8.90 -13.53
N ASN A 202 3.84 -8.53 -13.13
CA ASN A 202 4.69 -9.34 -12.24
C ASN A 202 4.81 -8.79 -10.83
N LYS A 203 4.22 -7.64 -10.53
CA LYS A 203 4.17 -7.03 -9.20
C LYS A 203 3.04 -6.05 -9.09
N GLY A 204 2.62 -5.76 -7.86
CA GLY A 204 1.60 -4.76 -7.57
C GLY A 204 1.56 -4.41 -6.09
N ILE A 205 0.71 -3.47 -5.73
CA ILE A 205 0.41 -3.16 -4.32
C ILE A 205 -1.09 -3.26 -4.09
N ILE A 206 -1.44 -3.76 -2.92
CA ILE A 206 -2.82 -3.79 -2.42
C ILE A 206 -2.94 -2.69 -1.37
N LEU A 207 -3.95 -1.87 -1.49
CA LEU A 207 -4.19 -0.70 -0.64
C LEU A 207 -5.64 -0.65 -0.20
N PRO A 208 -5.94 -0.26 1.05
CA PRO A 208 -7.29 -0.03 1.50
C PRO A 208 -7.82 1.32 1.01
N GLU A 209 -9.14 1.42 1.06
CA GLU A 209 -9.85 2.69 0.87
C GLU A 209 -9.47 3.72 1.93
N SER A 210 -9.34 3.28 3.17
CA SER A 210 -9.10 4.15 4.32
C SER A 210 -8.33 3.43 5.42
N GLN A 211 -7.76 4.22 6.34
CA GLN A 211 -7.25 3.79 7.64
C GLN A 211 -8.02 4.48 8.79
N ASN A 212 -9.12 5.17 8.46
CA ASN A 212 -9.88 5.92 9.43
C ASN A 212 -11.01 5.09 10.05
N ILE A 213 -10.72 4.45 11.16
CA ILE A 213 -11.68 3.64 11.92
C ILE A 213 -12.95 4.43 12.27
N ALA A 214 -12.82 5.71 12.57
CA ALA A 214 -13.96 6.52 13.00
C ALA A 214 -15.07 6.66 11.94
N ILE A 215 -14.72 6.61 10.65
CA ILE A 215 -15.70 6.74 9.56
C ILE A 215 -16.06 5.43 8.89
N MET A 216 -15.26 4.38 9.11
CA MET A 216 -15.42 3.11 8.42
C MET A 216 -16.09 2.04 9.27
N ASP A 217 -15.95 2.09 10.60
CA ASP A 217 -16.55 1.14 11.52
C ASP A 217 -17.34 1.87 12.63
N GLU A 218 -18.64 2.03 12.40
CA GLU A 218 -19.54 2.69 13.35
C GLU A 218 -19.67 1.93 14.68
N ALA A 219 -19.59 0.60 14.65
CA ALA A 219 -19.69 -0.23 15.84
C ALA A 219 -18.44 -0.06 16.73
N LEU A 220 -17.25 -0.13 16.14
CA LEU A 220 -16.00 0.11 16.84
C LEU A 220 -15.90 1.57 17.30
N ALA A 221 -16.24 2.53 16.44
CA ALA A 221 -16.26 3.94 16.78
C ALA A 221 -17.17 4.24 17.96
N SER A 222 -18.34 3.61 18.05
CA SER A 222 -19.28 3.79 19.17
C SER A 222 -18.81 3.14 20.49
N ALA A 223 -17.96 2.12 20.41
CA ALA A 223 -17.37 1.46 21.59
C ALA A 223 -16.22 2.25 22.21
N ILE A 224 -15.68 3.26 21.49
CA ILE A 224 -14.54 4.06 21.90
C ILE A 224 -15.04 5.42 22.44
N ASN A 225 -14.56 5.83 23.63
CA ASN A 225 -14.98 7.10 24.24
C ASN A 225 -14.67 8.36 23.42
N SER A 226 -13.72 8.28 22.51
CA SER A 226 -13.28 9.39 21.65
C SER A 226 -12.87 8.86 20.27
N PRO A 227 -13.80 8.42 19.43
CA PRO A 227 -13.46 7.85 18.12
C PRO A 227 -12.65 8.80 17.25
N CYS A 228 -12.89 10.11 17.36
CA CYS A 228 -12.15 11.13 16.62
C CYS A 228 -10.67 11.24 17.03
N ASP A 229 -10.26 10.62 18.12
CA ASP A 229 -8.86 10.53 18.53
C ASP A 229 -8.13 9.35 17.87
N LEU A 230 -8.85 8.40 17.29
CA LEU A 230 -8.31 7.19 16.63
C LEU A 230 -8.43 7.24 15.10
N GLN A 231 -8.38 8.41 14.54
CA GLN A 231 -8.37 8.59 13.10
C GLN A 231 -6.95 8.46 12.54
N PHE A 232 -6.81 7.74 11.42
CA PHE A 232 -5.57 7.65 10.66
C PHE A 232 -5.82 7.93 9.20
N SER A 233 -4.86 8.59 8.54
CA SER A 233 -4.86 8.80 7.09
C SER A 233 -4.24 7.62 6.37
N VAL A 234 -4.77 7.30 5.21
CA VAL A 234 -4.22 6.27 4.34
C VAL A 234 -2.92 6.71 3.63
N THR A 235 -2.59 8.01 3.64
CA THR A 235 -1.42 8.57 2.93
C THR A 235 -0.11 7.89 3.34
N GLY A 236 0.06 7.63 4.64
CA GLY A 236 1.27 6.97 5.14
C GLY A 236 1.41 5.53 4.69
N THR A 237 0.31 4.79 4.66
CA THR A 237 0.24 3.43 4.13
C THR A 237 0.60 3.39 2.64
N TRP A 238 0.07 4.32 1.84
CA TRP A 238 0.43 4.44 0.43
C TRP A 238 1.92 4.71 0.25
N ALA A 239 2.48 5.63 1.04
CA ALA A 239 3.90 5.93 0.98
C ALA A 239 4.77 4.71 1.32
N LEU A 240 4.38 3.93 2.34
CA LEU A 240 5.06 2.70 2.72
C LEU A 240 5.04 1.65 1.60
N MET A 241 3.86 1.35 1.04
CA MET A 241 3.71 0.33 -0.01
C MET A 241 4.42 0.74 -1.30
N ILE A 242 4.37 2.01 -1.69
CA ILE A 242 5.15 2.52 -2.83
C ILE A 242 6.64 2.45 -2.51
N GLY A 243 7.05 2.71 -1.27
CA GLY A 243 8.42 2.52 -0.81
C GLY A 243 8.94 1.10 -1.08
N PHE A 244 8.17 0.06 -0.75
CA PHE A 244 8.51 -1.32 -1.10
C PHE A 244 8.58 -1.55 -2.61
N ALA A 245 7.58 -1.06 -3.35
CA ALA A 245 7.49 -1.26 -4.80
C ALA A 245 8.67 -0.67 -5.57
N ILE A 246 9.30 0.38 -5.05
CA ILE A 246 10.50 1.00 -5.62
C ILE A 246 11.80 0.44 -5.05
N GLY A 247 11.74 -0.55 -4.15
CA GLY A 247 12.89 -1.26 -3.63
C GLY A 247 13.50 -0.70 -2.35
N LEU A 248 12.78 0.15 -1.59
CA LEU A 248 13.22 0.52 -0.25
C LEU A 248 13.08 -0.69 0.69
N PRO A 249 14.12 -1.09 1.40
CA PRO A 249 14.07 -2.27 2.26
C PRO A 249 13.28 -2.02 3.55
N PRO A 250 12.59 -3.05 4.09
CA PRO A 250 11.98 -2.98 5.40
C PRO A 250 13.04 -2.74 6.49
N LEU A 251 12.64 -2.05 7.56
CA LEU A 251 13.49 -1.78 8.71
C LEU A 251 12.96 -2.43 9.99
N TRP A 252 11.99 -3.33 9.88
CA TRP A 252 11.53 -4.21 10.94
C TRP A 252 11.95 -5.66 10.65
N GLU A 253 11.91 -6.47 11.66
CA GLU A 253 12.16 -7.90 11.53
C GLU A 253 10.93 -8.59 10.92
N LEU A 254 11.11 -9.23 9.76
CA LEU A 254 10.00 -9.73 8.94
C LEU A 254 9.22 -10.88 9.61
N ASP A 255 9.92 -11.74 10.40
CA ASP A 255 9.30 -12.92 10.99
C ASP A 255 8.45 -12.58 12.22
N SER A 256 8.86 -11.60 13.01
CA SER A 256 8.20 -11.23 14.27
C SER A 256 7.44 -9.89 14.21
N GLY A 257 7.65 -9.11 13.16
CA GLY A 257 7.12 -7.73 13.08
C GLY A 257 7.81 -6.76 14.04
N ALA A 258 8.91 -7.17 14.72
CA ALA A 258 9.59 -6.34 15.69
C ALA A 258 10.21 -5.12 15.00
N SER A 259 9.87 -3.92 15.53
CA SER A 259 10.38 -2.65 15.03
C SER A 259 11.90 -2.54 15.20
N GLY A 260 12.59 -2.04 14.18
CA GLY A 260 14.03 -1.77 14.21
C GLY A 260 14.35 -0.34 14.57
N VAL A 261 13.66 0.63 13.97
CA VAL A 261 13.89 2.07 14.15
C VAL A 261 12.62 2.85 14.53
N GLY A 262 11.49 2.19 14.62
CA GLY A 262 10.23 2.74 15.07
C GLY A 262 9.69 3.85 14.17
N ILE A 263 9.11 4.86 14.81
CA ILE A 263 8.49 6.01 14.13
C ILE A 263 9.48 6.93 13.40
N PHE A 264 10.79 6.67 13.49
CA PHE A 264 11.83 7.52 12.91
C PHE A 264 12.11 7.21 11.43
N ALA A 265 11.45 6.24 10.83
CA ALA A 265 11.61 5.93 9.41
C ALA A 265 10.31 5.44 8.76
N LEU A 266 10.08 5.87 7.50
CA LEU A 266 8.95 5.40 6.68
C LEU A 266 8.87 3.88 6.63
N MET A 267 10.01 3.22 6.37
CA MET A 267 10.08 1.77 6.15
C MET A 267 10.02 0.95 7.45
N ASP A 268 9.49 1.54 8.52
CA ASP A 268 9.12 0.95 9.80
C ASP A 268 7.80 1.60 10.25
N GLN A 269 7.58 1.87 11.51
CA GLN A 269 6.35 2.46 12.04
C GLN A 269 6.16 3.95 11.67
N GLY A 270 7.12 4.57 11.00
CA GLY A 270 7.07 5.98 10.61
C GLY A 270 6.01 6.31 9.55
N SER A 271 5.45 5.31 8.86
CA SER A 271 4.26 5.48 8.01
C SER A 271 3.07 6.08 8.79
N ASN A 272 2.96 5.75 10.08
CA ASN A 272 1.88 6.20 10.97
C ASN A 272 2.17 7.53 11.67
N ASN A 273 3.30 8.19 11.37
CA ASN A 273 3.63 9.47 12.00
C ASN A 273 2.55 10.52 11.72
N LEU A 274 2.24 11.34 12.74
CA LEU A 274 1.11 12.28 12.71
C LEU A 274 -0.19 11.63 12.17
N ARG A 275 -0.50 10.42 12.64
CA ARG A 275 -1.69 9.65 12.23
C ARG A 275 -1.69 9.34 10.73
N GLY A 276 -0.53 9.08 10.13
CA GLY A 276 -0.39 8.77 8.71
C GLY A 276 -0.51 9.97 7.76
N ILE A 277 -0.87 11.18 8.26
CA ILE A 277 -1.00 12.38 7.41
C ILE A 277 0.36 12.86 6.90
N VAL A 278 1.39 12.80 7.77
CA VAL A 278 2.75 13.21 7.44
C VAL A 278 3.71 12.08 7.82
N PRO A 279 3.91 11.09 6.93
CA PRO A 279 4.84 10.00 7.20
C PRO A 279 6.25 10.50 7.49
N SER A 280 6.96 9.80 8.37
CA SER A 280 8.37 10.08 8.62
C SER A 280 9.21 9.92 7.35
N ARG A 281 10.28 10.69 7.25
CA ARG A 281 11.23 10.50 6.15
C ARG A 281 11.87 9.12 6.25
N PRO A 282 12.26 8.50 5.12
CA PRO A 282 13.18 7.37 5.17
C PRO A 282 14.42 7.80 5.97
N ASN A 283 14.93 6.92 6.82
CA ASN A 283 16.10 7.25 7.64
C ASN A 283 17.34 7.54 6.77
N PRO A 284 18.43 8.11 7.31
CA PRO A 284 19.62 8.44 6.52
C PRO A 284 20.20 7.25 5.75
N TRP A 285 20.21 6.06 6.37
CA TRP A 285 20.71 4.86 5.70
C TRP A 285 19.85 4.49 4.47
N THR A 286 18.52 4.52 4.60
CA THR A 286 17.62 4.24 3.48
C THR A 286 17.76 5.28 2.36
N ARG A 287 17.95 6.57 2.68
CA ARG A 287 18.18 7.61 1.67
C ARG A 287 19.52 7.47 0.95
N ILE A 288 20.56 7.05 1.67
CA ILE A 288 21.87 6.71 1.06
C ILE A 288 21.72 5.48 0.17
N TYR A 289 21.04 4.44 0.65
CA TYR A 289 20.74 3.23 -0.13
C TYR A 289 20.00 3.56 -1.43
N ALA A 290 18.99 4.41 -1.38
CA ALA A 290 18.23 4.88 -2.54
C ALA A 290 19.02 5.82 -3.47
N GLY A 291 20.21 6.26 -3.07
CA GLY A 291 21.02 7.24 -3.82
C GLY A 291 20.50 8.68 -3.71
N TRP A 292 19.57 8.93 -2.79
CA TRP A 292 19.00 10.29 -2.57
C TRP A 292 19.90 11.18 -1.71
N GLU A 293 20.79 10.58 -0.96
CA GLU A 293 21.72 11.30 -0.07
C GLU A 293 23.12 10.73 -0.18
N LYS A 294 24.12 11.59 -0.06
CA LYS A 294 25.53 11.18 -0.04
C LYS A 294 26.09 11.44 1.35
N PRO A 295 26.75 10.45 1.98
CA PRO A 295 27.38 10.66 3.28
C PRO A 295 28.57 11.63 3.14
N THR A 296 28.72 12.54 4.11
CA THR A 296 29.93 13.33 4.25
C THR A 296 30.97 12.50 5.01
N ILE A 297 32.11 12.24 4.38
CA ILE A 297 33.25 11.60 5.04
C ILE A 297 34.00 12.70 5.77
N ILE A 298 34.12 12.58 7.10
CA ILE A 298 34.86 13.51 7.97
C ILE A 298 36.27 12.97 8.19
#